data_f7c878f0578e0515ff5149b630b025df
#
_entry.id   f7c878f0578e0515ff5149b630b025df
#
_cell.length_a   1.000
_cell.length_b   1.000
_cell.length_c   1.000
_cell.angle_alpha   90.00
_cell.angle_beta   90.00
_cell.angle_gamma   90.00
#
_symmetry.space_group_name_H-M   'P 1'
#
loop_
_entity.id
_entity.type
_entity.pdbx_description
1 polymer ?
#
loop_
_entity_poly.entity_id
_entity_poly.type
_entity_poly.pdbx_seq_one_letter_code
_entity_poly.pdbx_strand_id
1 'polypeptide(L)'
;ERPIVEKERLRQRRANERYGRPMSFLYLEYGKGYAFKGDNSGFVEEENKEIGEKVDVELADPRQLGIVTLGELREHPRIVRFKNFLKNWYLCYFSPTAAREIPNAGPQKYLNRLGNNVNNVAQYLYREDPKDFMKVLKSIQTKLPGIQQITPVKLQNGQLVLEFLEKGFNRPFY
;
A
#
# COMPACT_ATOMS: atom_id res chain seq x y z
N GLU A 1 4.21 13.14 -30.68
CA GLU A 1 3.68 11.76 -30.72
C GLU A 1 3.44 11.29 -29.30
N ARG A 2 2.33 10.58 -29.07
CA ARG A 2 2.07 9.98 -27.76
C ARG A 2 2.76 8.61 -27.71
N PRO A 3 3.40 8.22 -26.59
CA PRO A 3 4.10 6.94 -26.50
C PRO A 3 3.14 5.77 -26.67
N ILE A 4 3.61 4.71 -27.33
CA ILE A 4 2.91 3.44 -27.49
C ILE A 4 3.52 2.44 -26.48
N VAL A 5 2.68 1.58 -25.92
CA VAL A 5 3.15 0.49 -25.07
C VAL A 5 3.58 -0.68 -25.93
N GLU A 6 4.90 -0.84 -26.09
CA GLU A 6 5.43 -1.96 -26.86
C GLU A 6 5.10 -3.30 -26.23
N LYS A 7 5.33 -3.40 -24.92
CA LYS A 7 5.17 -4.65 -24.21
C LYS A 7 4.73 -4.46 -22.77
N GLU A 8 3.73 -5.22 -22.36
CA GLU A 8 3.28 -5.31 -20.97
C GLU A 8 3.23 -6.77 -20.54
N ARG A 9 3.82 -7.07 -19.38
CA ARG A 9 3.83 -8.42 -18.85
C ARG A 9 3.73 -8.43 -17.34
N LEU A 10 2.68 -9.08 -16.82
CA LEU A 10 2.52 -9.33 -15.40
C LEU A 10 2.77 -10.79 -15.09
N ARG A 11 3.64 -11.04 -14.10
CA ARG A 11 4.06 -12.39 -13.69
C ARG A 11 3.81 -12.62 -12.23
N GLN A 12 3.48 -13.84 -11.87
CA GLN A 12 3.33 -14.31 -10.51
C GLN A 12 4.10 -15.58 -10.29
N ARG A 13 4.80 -15.70 -9.16
CA ARG A 13 5.35 -16.98 -8.68
C ARG A 13 4.29 -17.68 -7.83
N ARG A 14 4.24 -19.00 -7.86
CA ARG A 14 3.46 -19.79 -6.91
C ARG A 14 4.15 -19.74 -5.53
N ALA A 15 3.35 -19.70 -4.45
CA ALA A 15 3.87 -19.58 -3.09
C ALA A 15 4.82 -20.74 -2.72
N ASN A 16 4.54 -21.94 -3.23
CA ASN A 16 5.28 -23.17 -2.90
C ASN A 16 6.47 -23.45 -3.81
N GLU A 17 6.70 -22.65 -4.85
CA GLU A 17 7.80 -22.86 -5.79
C GLU A 17 8.94 -21.86 -5.52
N ARG A 18 9.89 -22.27 -4.66
CA ARG A 18 11.09 -21.44 -4.34
C ARG A 18 11.94 -21.12 -5.58
N TYR A 19 11.88 -21.98 -6.61
CA TYR A 19 12.69 -21.90 -7.84
C TYR A 19 11.89 -22.02 -9.14
N GLY A 20 10.56 -22.06 -9.08
CA GLY A 20 9.69 -22.17 -10.26
C GLY A 20 9.74 -20.94 -11.17
N ARG A 21 9.55 -21.13 -12.47
CA ARG A 21 9.45 -20.02 -13.43
C ARG A 21 8.16 -19.24 -13.18
N PRO A 22 8.23 -17.90 -13.06
CA PRO A 22 7.02 -17.10 -12.87
C PRO A 22 6.06 -17.29 -14.05
N MET A 23 4.81 -17.58 -13.77
CA MET A 23 3.74 -17.63 -14.77
C MET A 23 3.31 -16.21 -15.15
N SER A 24 3.13 -15.96 -16.45
CA SER A 24 2.55 -14.72 -16.93
C SER A 24 1.04 -14.83 -16.94
N PHE A 25 0.35 -13.97 -16.22
CA PHE A 25 -1.11 -13.90 -16.20
C PHE A 25 -1.68 -12.74 -17.05
N LEU A 26 -0.81 -11.86 -17.52
CA LEU A 26 -1.05 -10.88 -18.57
C LEU A 26 0.20 -10.78 -19.44
N TYR A 27 0.03 -10.80 -20.75
CA TYR A 27 1.06 -10.54 -21.73
C TYR A 27 0.44 -9.83 -22.91
N LEU A 28 0.86 -8.63 -23.18
CA LEU A 28 0.46 -7.85 -24.35
C LEU A 28 1.70 -7.31 -25.06
N GLU A 29 1.64 -7.28 -26.38
CA GLU A 29 2.63 -6.66 -27.26
C GLU A 29 1.86 -5.78 -28.23
N TYR A 30 2.14 -4.48 -28.22
CA TYR A 30 1.38 -3.47 -28.98
C TYR A 30 -0.15 -3.58 -28.77
N GLY A 31 -0.56 -3.84 -27.51
CA GLY A 31 -1.95 -3.97 -27.13
C GLY A 31 -2.61 -5.31 -27.44
N LYS A 32 -1.89 -6.29 -28.06
CA LYS A 32 -2.42 -7.62 -28.44
C LYS A 32 -1.72 -8.72 -27.66
N GLY A 33 -2.44 -9.74 -27.26
CA GLY A 33 -1.87 -10.89 -26.56
C GLY A 33 -2.89 -11.67 -25.76
N TYR A 34 -2.60 -11.96 -24.50
CA TYR A 34 -3.49 -12.77 -23.67
C TYR A 34 -3.57 -12.28 -22.23
N ALA A 35 -4.68 -12.60 -21.58
CA ALA A 35 -4.88 -12.48 -20.15
C ALA A 35 -5.56 -13.76 -19.60
N PHE A 36 -5.44 -13.99 -18.30
CA PHE A 36 -6.17 -15.07 -17.65
C PHE A 36 -7.46 -14.54 -17.01
N LYS A 37 -8.59 -15.21 -17.33
CA LYS A 37 -9.88 -15.05 -16.67
C LYS A 37 -10.03 -16.09 -15.55
N GLY A 38 -10.93 -15.82 -14.60
CA GLY A 38 -11.36 -16.80 -13.61
C GLY A 38 -10.73 -16.70 -12.23
N ASP A 39 -11.00 -17.70 -11.41
CA ASP A 39 -10.98 -17.64 -9.96
C ASP A 39 -9.65 -17.28 -9.32
N ASN A 40 -9.81 -16.74 -8.15
CA ASN A 40 -8.86 -16.09 -7.29
C ASN A 40 -8.11 -16.96 -6.31
N SER A 41 -8.40 -18.23 -6.27
CA SER A 41 -7.87 -19.13 -5.25
C SER A 41 -6.34 -19.32 -5.31
N GLY A 42 -5.67 -18.75 -6.28
CA GLY A 42 -4.23 -18.88 -6.50
C GLY A 42 -3.30 -18.09 -5.57
N PHE A 43 -3.81 -17.43 -4.52
CA PHE A 43 -2.98 -16.82 -3.47
C PHE A 43 -2.91 -17.66 -2.21
N VAL A 44 -3.72 -18.73 -2.11
CA VAL A 44 -3.75 -19.65 -0.97
C VAL A 44 -3.54 -21.07 -1.48
N GLU A 45 -2.67 -21.76 -0.82
CA GLU A 45 -2.19 -23.13 -0.94
C GLU A 45 -3.24 -24.20 -1.30
N GLU A 46 -3.65 -24.29 -2.56
CA GLU A 46 -4.31 -25.50 -3.04
C GLU A 46 -3.62 -25.97 -4.32
N GLU A 47 -2.98 -27.12 -4.21
CA GLU A 47 -2.07 -27.72 -5.20
C GLU A 47 -2.69 -28.07 -6.56
N ASN A 48 -4.01 -27.93 -6.77
CA ASN A 48 -4.69 -28.44 -7.98
C ASN A 48 -5.82 -27.58 -8.55
N LYS A 49 -5.92 -26.28 -8.22
CA LYS A 49 -6.93 -25.44 -8.89
C LYS A 49 -6.38 -24.82 -10.17
N GLU A 50 -7.15 -25.00 -11.23
CA GLU A 50 -6.88 -24.46 -12.56
C GLU A 50 -6.59 -22.96 -12.49
N ILE A 51 -5.54 -22.55 -13.19
CA ILE A 51 -4.98 -21.19 -13.19
C ILE A 51 -5.96 -20.16 -13.79
N GLY A 52 -7.18 -20.55 -14.11
CA GLY A 52 -8.14 -19.79 -14.89
C GLY A 52 -7.95 -20.00 -16.39
N GLU A 53 -8.90 -19.53 -17.16
CA GLU A 53 -8.91 -19.62 -18.61
C GLU A 53 -8.00 -18.57 -19.25
N LYS A 54 -7.14 -19.00 -20.16
CA LYS A 54 -6.34 -18.11 -20.99
C LYS A 54 -7.19 -17.61 -22.15
N VAL A 55 -7.37 -16.30 -22.23
CA VAL A 55 -8.16 -15.65 -23.30
C VAL A 55 -7.29 -14.67 -24.09
N ASP A 56 -7.52 -14.61 -25.40
CA ASP A 56 -6.89 -13.60 -26.23
C ASP A 56 -7.51 -12.23 -25.97
N VAL A 57 -6.67 -11.23 -25.98
CA VAL A 57 -7.05 -9.84 -25.67
C VAL A 57 -6.44 -8.92 -26.74
N GLU A 58 -7.26 -7.99 -27.22
CA GLU A 58 -6.83 -6.88 -28.05
C GLU A 58 -7.38 -5.57 -27.44
N LEU A 59 -6.48 -4.65 -27.10
CA LEU A 59 -6.87 -3.34 -26.59
C LEU A 59 -7.27 -2.42 -27.74
N ALA A 60 -8.35 -1.68 -27.58
CA ALA A 60 -8.80 -0.70 -28.57
C ALA A 60 -7.79 0.43 -28.79
N ASP A 61 -7.00 0.77 -27.77
CA ASP A 61 -5.93 1.75 -27.83
C ASP A 61 -4.61 1.14 -27.32
N PRO A 62 -3.61 0.88 -28.21
CA PRO A 62 -2.34 0.28 -27.83
C PRO A 62 -1.44 1.21 -26.99
N ARG A 63 -1.87 2.46 -26.77
CA ARG A 63 -1.20 3.41 -25.87
C ARG A 63 -1.59 3.23 -24.42
N GLN A 64 -2.65 2.47 -24.16
CA GLN A 64 -3.10 2.16 -22.80
C GLN A 64 -2.46 0.88 -22.30
N LEU A 65 -2.17 0.86 -21.00
CA LEU A 65 -1.75 -0.37 -20.32
C LEU A 65 -2.94 -1.30 -20.13
N GLY A 66 -2.75 -2.59 -20.42
CA GLY A 66 -3.75 -3.64 -20.19
C GLY A 66 -4.18 -3.73 -18.72
N ILE A 67 -3.28 -3.48 -17.77
CA ILE A 67 -3.63 -3.40 -16.34
C ILE A 67 -4.67 -2.31 -16.06
N VAL A 68 -4.67 -1.23 -16.80
CA VAL A 68 -5.65 -0.14 -16.61
C VAL A 68 -7.02 -0.58 -17.11
N THR A 69 -7.08 -1.14 -18.30
CA THR A 69 -8.33 -1.53 -18.98
C THR A 69 -8.91 -2.82 -18.37
N LEU A 70 -8.12 -3.91 -18.35
CA LEU A 70 -8.58 -5.21 -17.85
C LEU A 70 -8.75 -5.22 -16.32
N GLY A 71 -8.02 -4.35 -15.62
CA GLY A 71 -8.14 -4.17 -14.17
C GLY A 71 -9.43 -3.51 -13.71
N GLU A 72 -10.35 -3.13 -14.60
CA GLU A 72 -11.73 -2.73 -14.26
C GLU A 72 -12.73 -3.88 -14.46
N LEU A 73 -12.32 -4.98 -15.09
CA LEU A 73 -13.18 -6.10 -15.42
C LEU A 73 -13.12 -7.19 -14.34
N ARG A 74 -14.27 -7.55 -13.78
CA ARG A 74 -14.38 -8.59 -12.75
C ARG A 74 -13.88 -9.95 -13.20
N GLU A 75 -13.88 -10.21 -14.50
CA GLU A 75 -13.41 -11.47 -15.09
C GLU A 75 -11.89 -11.65 -15.02
N HIS A 76 -11.12 -10.58 -14.74
CA HIS A 76 -9.67 -10.62 -14.55
C HIS A 76 -9.24 -10.30 -13.10
N PRO A 77 -9.65 -11.08 -12.13
CA PRO A 77 -9.50 -10.73 -10.70
C PRO A 77 -8.05 -10.58 -10.23
N ARG A 78 -7.08 -11.26 -10.86
CA ARG A 78 -5.65 -11.09 -10.55
C ARG A 78 -5.15 -9.72 -10.98
N ILE A 79 -5.56 -9.28 -12.16
CA ILE A 79 -5.22 -7.95 -12.69
C ILE A 79 -5.86 -6.88 -11.81
N VAL A 80 -7.15 -7.06 -11.45
CA VAL A 80 -7.88 -6.15 -10.53
C VAL A 80 -7.16 -6.03 -9.18
N ARG A 81 -6.74 -7.15 -8.58
CA ARG A 81 -6.01 -7.13 -7.30
C ARG A 81 -4.67 -6.40 -7.41
N PHE A 82 -3.91 -6.68 -8.46
CA PHE A 82 -2.62 -6.03 -8.66
C PHE A 82 -2.78 -4.53 -8.94
N LYS A 83 -3.77 -4.14 -9.75
CA LYS A 83 -4.12 -2.74 -9.96
C LYS A 83 -4.49 -2.03 -8.66
N ASN A 84 -5.34 -2.67 -7.83
CA ASN A 84 -5.71 -2.11 -6.52
C ASN A 84 -4.53 -2.00 -5.57
N PHE A 85 -3.62 -2.99 -5.59
CA PHE A 85 -2.37 -2.90 -4.84
C PHE A 85 -1.56 -1.67 -5.29
N LEU A 86 -1.36 -1.48 -6.60
CA LEU A 86 -0.64 -0.32 -7.14
C LEU A 86 -1.35 1.01 -6.84
N LYS A 87 -2.69 1.06 -6.90
CA LYS A 87 -3.47 2.26 -6.53
C LYS A 87 -3.29 2.66 -5.07
N ASN A 88 -3.08 1.68 -4.19
CA ASN A 88 -2.85 1.90 -2.77
C ASN A 88 -1.36 2.05 -2.42
N TRP A 89 -0.48 1.90 -3.39
CA TRP A 89 0.95 2.09 -3.21
C TRP A 89 1.28 3.57 -3.33
N TYR A 90 1.96 4.10 -2.35
CA TYR A 90 2.42 5.48 -2.38
C TYR A 90 3.88 5.54 -1.93
N LEU A 91 4.61 6.52 -2.48
CA LEU A 91 6.00 6.76 -2.14
C LEU A 91 6.07 7.87 -1.10
N CYS A 92 6.59 7.53 0.08
CA CYS A 92 6.95 8.49 1.10
C CYS A 92 8.48 8.59 1.17
N TYR A 93 9.00 9.77 0.91
CA TYR A 93 10.39 10.12 1.19
C TYR A 93 10.44 10.82 2.54
N PHE A 94 10.48 10.03 3.61
CA PHE A 94 10.40 10.54 4.96
C PHE A 94 11.57 11.46 5.28
N SER A 95 11.27 12.73 5.58
CA SER A 95 12.23 13.72 6.01
C SER A 95 12.10 13.96 7.52
N PRO A 96 13.14 13.66 8.32
CA PRO A 96 13.11 13.92 9.76
C PRO A 96 12.87 15.42 10.09
N THR A 97 13.33 16.32 9.23
CA THR A 97 13.08 17.76 9.40
C THR A 97 11.63 18.12 9.15
N ALA A 98 11.04 17.62 8.04
CA ALA A 98 9.63 17.84 7.75
C ALA A 98 8.71 17.17 8.78
N ALA A 99 9.07 16.01 9.31
CA ALA A 99 8.30 15.30 10.34
C ALA A 99 8.23 16.06 11.70
N ARG A 100 9.11 17.04 11.91
CA ARG A 100 9.07 17.92 13.10
C ARG A 100 8.13 19.10 12.95
N GLU A 101 7.58 19.31 11.76
CA GLU A 101 6.56 20.34 11.55
C GLU A 101 5.33 20.03 12.40
N ILE A 102 4.71 21.07 12.93
CA ILE A 102 3.49 20.95 13.74
C ILE A 102 2.30 21.28 12.85
N PRO A 103 1.59 20.27 12.32
CA PRO A 103 0.47 20.48 11.42
C PRO A 103 -0.78 20.93 12.18
N ASN A 104 -1.76 21.46 11.45
CA ASN A 104 -3.11 21.62 11.98
C ASN A 104 -3.75 20.25 12.26
N ALA A 105 -4.53 20.17 13.33
CA ALA A 105 -5.22 18.96 13.71
C ALA A 105 -6.24 18.53 12.65
N GLY A 106 -6.22 17.25 12.31
CA GLY A 106 -7.13 16.60 11.37
C GLY A 106 -6.58 15.22 11.00
N PRO A 107 -7.36 14.13 11.18
CA PRO A 107 -6.88 12.79 10.92
C PRO A 107 -6.60 12.60 9.43
N GLN A 108 -5.46 12.01 9.10
CA GLN A 108 -5.07 11.63 7.75
C GLN A 108 -4.61 10.17 7.74
N LYS A 109 -5.13 9.39 6.79
CA LYS A 109 -4.88 7.94 6.75
C LYS A 109 -3.46 7.59 6.30
N TYR A 110 -2.86 8.42 5.46
CA TYR A 110 -1.55 8.13 4.84
C TYR A 110 -0.58 9.28 5.06
N LEU A 111 0.69 8.94 5.19
CA LEU A 111 1.76 9.92 5.19
C LEU A 111 1.80 10.65 3.85
N ASN A 112 2.06 11.93 3.86
CA ASN A 112 2.38 12.66 2.63
C ASN A 112 3.82 12.35 2.18
N ARG A 113 4.20 12.93 1.04
CA ARG A 113 5.49 12.61 0.41
C ARG A 113 6.71 12.81 1.33
N LEU A 114 6.69 13.80 2.20
CA LEU A 114 7.81 14.13 3.10
C LEU A 114 7.59 13.69 4.54
N GLY A 115 6.39 13.23 4.89
CA GLY A 115 6.04 12.80 6.24
C GLY A 115 5.77 13.92 7.23
N ASN A 116 5.59 15.18 6.79
CA ASN A 116 5.31 16.30 7.69
C ASN A 116 3.92 16.23 8.34
N ASN A 117 3.07 15.30 7.93
CA ASN A 117 1.79 15.00 8.55
C ASN A 117 1.80 13.76 9.46
N VAL A 118 2.97 13.36 9.96
CA VAL A 118 3.08 12.16 10.82
C VAL A 118 2.16 12.25 12.05
N ASN A 119 2.00 13.45 12.63
CA ASN A 119 1.10 13.69 13.76
C ASN A 119 -0.38 13.41 13.40
N ASN A 120 -0.80 13.77 12.17
CA ASN A 120 -2.15 13.52 11.67
C ASN A 120 -2.41 12.04 11.42
N VAL A 121 -1.40 11.31 10.90
CA VAL A 121 -1.50 9.86 10.73
C VAL A 121 -1.54 9.15 12.08
N ALA A 122 -0.74 9.58 13.04
CA ALA A 122 -0.81 9.06 14.40
C ALA A 122 -2.18 9.34 15.04
N GLN A 123 -2.76 10.53 14.84
CA GLN A 123 -4.11 10.85 15.28
C GLN A 123 -5.17 9.94 14.64
N TYR A 124 -5.05 9.68 13.33
CA TYR A 124 -5.96 8.77 12.63
C TYR A 124 -5.88 7.36 13.23
N LEU A 125 -4.69 6.79 13.35
CA LEU A 125 -4.51 5.45 13.94
C LEU A 125 -5.00 5.39 15.38
N TYR A 126 -4.70 6.39 16.19
CA TYR A 126 -5.13 6.45 17.59
C TYR A 126 -6.65 6.41 17.74
N ARG A 127 -7.41 7.04 16.82
CA ARG A 127 -8.87 7.15 16.87
C ARG A 127 -9.58 6.04 16.13
N GLU A 128 -9.16 5.78 14.90
CA GLU A 128 -9.88 4.92 13.94
C GLU A 128 -9.35 3.47 13.93
N ASP A 129 -8.06 3.29 14.26
CA ASP A 129 -7.43 1.98 14.31
C ASP A 129 -6.49 1.81 15.51
N PRO A 130 -7.06 1.77 16.74
CA PRO A 130 -6.27 1.64 17.96
C PRO A 130 -5.41 0.37 18.01
N LYS A 131 -5.83 -0.70 17.32
CA LYS A 131 -5.06 -1.95 17.27
C LYS A 131 -3.75 -1.77 16.52
N ASP A 132 -3.78 -1.12 15.38
CA ASP A 132 -2.57 -0.84 14.60
C ASP A 132 -1.73 0.25 15.27
N PHE A 133 -2.35 1.25 15.90
CA PHE A 133 -1.63 2.21 16.74
C PHE A 133 -0.80 1.52 17.81
N MET A 134 -1.39 0.57 18.54
CA MET A 134 -0.70 -0.19 19.60
C MET A 134 0.42 -1.08 19.06
N LYS A 135 0.31 -1.63 17.84
CA LYS A 135 1.40 -2.36 17.19
C LYS A 135 2.58 -1.43 16.88
N VAL A 136 2.28 -0.24 16.35
CA VAL A 136 3.31 0.78 16.09
C VAL A 136 3.99 1.21 17.38
N LEU A 137 3.21 1.51 18.45
CA LEU A 137 3.75 1.90 19.75
C LEU A 137 4.67 0.82 20.32
N LYS A 138 4.26 -0.46 20.30
CA LYS A 138 5.11 -1.59 20.73
C LYS A 138 6.41 -1.67 19.93
N SER A 139 6.34 -1.47 18.62
CA SER A 139 7.54 -1.44 17.77
C SER A 139 8.49 -0.30 18.12
N ILE A 140 7.95 0.88 18.45
CA ILE A 140 8.73 2.01 18.95
C ILE A 140 9.37 1.69 20.30
N GLN A 141 8.62 1.14 21.24
CA GLN A 141 9.09 0.75 22.57
C GLN A 141 10.22 -0.30 22.51
N THR A 142 10.20 -1.19 21.52
CA THR A 142 11.29 -2.15 21.31
C THR A 142 12.60 -1.47 20.92
N LYS A 143 12.53 -0.36 20.18
CA LYS A 143 13.70 0.40 19.71
C LYS A 143 14.11 1.52 20.68
N LEU A 144 13.14 2.07 21.38
CA LEU A 144 13.27 3.16 22.35
C LEU A 144 12.60 2.75 23.68
N PRO A 145 13.27 1.93 24.51
CA PRO A 145 12.66 1.33 25.72
C PRO A 145 12.24 2.36 26.78
N GLY A 146 12.72 3.61 26.67
CA GLY A 146 12.31 4.71 27.56
C GLY A 146 10.89 5.19 27.28
N ILE A 147 10.38 5.09 26.07
CA ILE A 147 9.04 5.58 25.71
C ILE A 147 7.97 4.66 26.32
N GLN A 148 7.13 5.24 27.16
CA GLN A 148 6.01 4.54 27.78
C GLN A 148 4.71 4.72 27.00
N GLN A 149 4.44 5.95 26.55
CA GLN A 149 3.19 6.31 25.87
C GLN A 149 3.44 7.38 24.81
N ILE A 150 2.64 7.35 23.74
CA ILE A 150 2.54 8.43 22.75
C ILE A 150 1.07 8.78 22.61
N THR A 151 0.75 10.08 22.72
CA THR A 151 -0.63 10.57 22.66
C THR A 151 -0.73 11.75 21.70
N PRO A 152 -1.56 11.67 20.65
CA PRO A 152 -1.84 12.82 19.79
C PRO A 152 -2.72 13.85 20.53
N VAL A 153 -2.23 15.07 20.68
CA VAL A 153 -2.92 16.15 21.42
C VAL A 153 -3.13 17.35 20.52
N LYS A 154 -4.38 17.83 20.48
CA LYS A 154 -4.73 19.08 19.81
C LYS A 154 -4.53 20.25 20.77
N LEU A 155 -3.67 21.18 20.39
CA LEU A 155 -3.43 22.42 21.12
C LEU A 155 -4.57 23.44 20.95
N GLN A 156 -4.61 24.46 21.83
CA GLN A 156 -5.64 25.52 21.78
C GLN A 156 -5.62 26.30 20.46
N ASN A 157 -4.45 26.48 19.85
CA ASN A 157 -4.29 27.14 18.55
C ASN A 157 -4.70 26.26 17.35
N GLY A 158 -5.23 25.06 17.58
CA GLY A 158 -5.67 24.14 16.54
C GLY A 158 -4.58 23.23 15.97
N GLN A 159 -3.33 23.40 16.39
CA GLN A 159 -2.21 22.54 15.98
C GLN A 159 -2.25 21.17 16.66
N LEU A 160 -1.59 20.18 16.04
CA LEU A 160 -1.51 18.80 16.54
C LEU A 160 -0.07 18.46 16.87
N VAL A 161 0.14 18.02 18.10
CA VAL A 161 1.43 17.52 18.58
C VAL A 161 1.32 16.06 19.04
N LEU A 162 2.44 15.36 19.10
CA LEU A 162 2.55 14.06 19.76
C LEU A 162 3.22 14.28 21.11
N GLU A 163 2.50 13.99 22.18
CA GLU A 163 3.06 13.96 23.52
C GLU A 163 3.70 12.60 23.79
N PHE A 164 4.91 12.62 24.33
CA PHE A 164 5.67 11.45 24.71
C PHE A 164 5.80 11.38 26.22
N LEU A 165 5.42 10.27 26.81
CA LEU A 165 5.66 9.98 28.21
C LEU A 165 6.81 8.97 28.31
N GLU A 166 7.86 9.34 29.01
CA GLU A 166 9.00 8.47 29.28
C GLU A 166 8.89 7.81 30.67
N LYS A 167 9.48 6.62 30.79
CA LYS A 167 9.57 5.91 32.08
C LYS A 167 10.38 6.75 33.07
N GLY A 168 9.82 6.90 34.27
CA GLY A 168 10.45 7.68 35.34
C GLY A 168 10.13 9.19 35.32
N PHE A 169 9.37 9.66 34.33
CA PHE A 169 8.89 11.02 34.26
C PHE A 169 7.36 11.07 34.45
N ASN A 170 6.89 12.02 35.25
CA ASN A 170 5.45 12.20 35.51
C ASN A 170 4.80 13.23 34.59
N ARG A 171 5.56 13.85 33.68
CA ARG A 171 5.06 14.85 32.74
C ARG A 171 5.47 14.46 31.33
N PRO A 172 4.51 14.51 30.38
CA PRO A 172 4.85 14.29 28.97
C PRO A 172 5.59 15.52 28.41
N PHE A 173 6.31 15.32 27.30
CA PHE A 173 6.96 16.35 26.49
C PHE A 173 6.56 16.21 25.03
N TYR A 174 6.80 17.20 24.18
CA TYR A 174 6.55 17.22 22.75
C TYR A 174 7.63 17.98 21.99
#